data_5f685079d4475e7a37e286b552993ce6
#
_entry.id   5f685079d4475e7a37e286b552993ce6
#
_cell.length_a   1.000
_cell.length_b   1.000
_cell.length_c   1.000
_cell.angle_alpha   90.00
_cell.angle_beta   90.00
_cell.angle_gamma   90.00
#
_symmetry.space_group_name_H-M   'P 1'
#
loop_
_entity.id
_entity.type
_entity.pdbx_description
1 polymer ?
#
loop_
_entity_poly.entity_id
_entity_poly.type
_entity_poly.pdbx_seq_one_letter_code
_entity_poly.pdbx_strand_id
1 'polypeptide(L)'
;ANAHMQRLCGISHFFEDGYDFHSIIHSPAIVREDKEEYGDWQTNQDLALSICHLLKKQGIRPQVIIEPTCGKGHFILAALQTFDNIEEIYGIEIYKPYLQTLKLDILQHYLDHPQASKSTIHLLHRNFFDFDFQPIKTSFKGKDILVIGNPPWVTNSKLGEIQSNNLPPKSNFKKAKGLEAITGKGNFDIAEYICIQMIKLLSGEQAHLALLLKNSVIKNIVAGQNQEQFPIRRIEQYNIDAKREFGATVAASLLHLTMGDNGAQRCQVNDFYTSTPSHEYGWVNGCFVA
;
A
#
# COMPACT_ATOMS: atom_id res chain seq x y z
N ALA A 1 -17.24 -8.43 23.76
CA ALA A 1 -17.42 -7.35 22.79
C ALA A 1 -16.73 -7.67 21.46
N ASN A 2 -15.40 -7.90 21.42
CA ASN A 2 -14.66 -8.15 20.16
C ASN A 2 -15.17 -9.35 19.36
N ALA A 3 -15.46 -10.48 19.97
CA ALA A 3 -16.01 -11.65 19.27
C ALA A 3 -17.38 -11.38 18.59
N HIS A 4 -18.18 -10.48 19.14
CA HIS A 4 -19.42 -10.06 18.53
C HIS A 4 -19.15 -9.17 17.31
N MET A 5 -18.25 -8.18 17.44
CA MET A 5 -17.86 -7.30 16.33
C MET A 5 -17.18 -8.08 15.20
N GLN A 6 -16.37 -9.07 15.51
CA GLN A 6 -15.77 -9.93 14.49
C GLN A 6 -16.82 -10.68 13.67
N ARG A 7 -17.91 -11.17 14.32
CA ARG A 7 -19.04 -11.78 13.60
C ARG A 7 -19.82 -10.77 12.76
N LEU A 8 -19.92 -9.51 13.21
CA LEU A 8 -20.65 -8.47 12.48
C LEU A 8 -19.89 -7.92 11.28
N CYS A 9 -18.60 -7.59 11.46
CA CYS A 9 -17.84 -6.85 10.47
C CYS A 9 -16.44 -7.43 10.18
N GLY A 10 -16.12 -8.63 10.64
CA GLY A 10 -14.86 -9.31 10.35
C GLY A 10 -13.64 -8.79 11.10
N ILE A 11 -13.70 -7.64 11.78
CA ILE A 11 -12.56 -7.02 12.46
C ILE A 11 -12.20 -7.83 13.71
N SER A 12 -10.99 -8.39 13.75
CA SER A 12 -10.53 -9.27 14.83
C SER A 12 -10.41 -8.58 16.20
N HIS A 13 -9.97 -7.30 16.20
CA HIS A 13 -9.82 -6.47 17.39
C HIS A 13 -10.47 -5.11 17.18
N PHE A 14 -11.80 -5.06 17.27
CA PHE A 14 -12.55 -3.82 17.12
C PHE A 14 -12.29 -2.85 18.27
N PHE A 15 -12.43 -3.35 19.51
CA PHE A 15 -12.15 -2.60 20.71
C PHE A 15 -10.76 -2.95 21.24
N GLU A 16 -9.99 -1.93 21.58
CA GLU A 16 -8.76 -2.04 22.34
C GLU A 16 -9.04 -1.87 23.84
N ASP A 17 -8.13 -2.30 24.70
CA ASP A 17 -8.28 -2.09 26.14
C ASP A 17 -8.43 -0.60 26.49
N GLY A 18 -9.48 -0.28 27.22
CA GLY A 18 -9.81 1.11 27.61
C GLY A 18 -10.50 1.97 26.55
N TYR A 19 -10.85 1.42 25.38
CA TYR A 19 -11.61 2.11 24.35
C TYR A 19 -13.01 1.51 24.19
N ASP A 20 -14.01 2.40 24.13
CA ASP A 20 -15.40 2.08 23.83
C ASP A 20 -15.88 2.83 22.57
N PHE A 21 -17.14 2.65 22.19
CA PHE A 21 -17.74 3.37 21.07
C PHE A 21 -17.68 4.88 21.20
N HIS A 22 -17.84 5.41 22.41
CA HIS A 22 -17.82 6.84 22.66
C HIS A 22 -16.43 7.43 22.32
N SER A 23 -15.36 6.75 22.73
CA SER A 23 -13.98 7.15 22.41
C SER A 23 -13.70 7.13 20.90
N ILE A 24 -14.29 6.16 20.18
CA ILE A 24 -14.11 6.03 18.72
C ILE A 24 -14.84 7.17 17.99
N ILE A 25 -16.11 7.44 18.34
CA ILE A 25 -16.93 8.45 17.67
C ILE A 25 -16.41 9.86 17.92
N HIS A 26 -15.85 10.14 19.11
CA HIS A 26 -15.35 11.45 19.50
C HIS A 26 -13.84 11.60 19.29
N SER A 27 -13.21 10.76 18.46
CA SER A 27 -11.82 10.96 18.07
C SER A 27 -11.63 12.34 17.43
N PRO A 28 -10.60 13.10 17.82
CA PRO A 28 -10.39 14.44 17.29
C PRO A 28 -10.17 14.39 15.77
N ALA A 29 -10.79 15.33 15.07
CA ALA A 29 -10.50 15.53 13.66
C ALA A 29 -9.01 15.88 13.48
N ILE A 30 -8.39 15.37 12.42
CA ILE A 30 -6.98 15.68 12.14
C ILE A 30 -6.85 17.15 11.81
N VAL A 31 -5.98 17.83 12.56
CA VAL A 31 -5.59 19.21 12.28
C VAL A 31 -4.73 19.22 11.01
N ARG A 32 -4.87 20.25 10.18
CA ARG A 32 -4.22 20.37 8.86
C ARG A 32 -2.69 20.33 8.92
N GLU A 33 -2.11 20.69 10.07
CA GLU A 33 -0.67 20.70 10.35
C GLU A 33 -0.06 19.28 10.37
N ASP A 34 -0.83 18.28 10.78
CA ASP A 34 -0.36 16.89 10.86
C ASP A 34 -0.22 16.22 9.48
N LYS A 35 -0.87 16.75 8.43
CA LYS A 35 -0.88 16.14 7.09
C LYS A 35 0.47 16.17 6.40
N GLU A 36 1.27 17.22 6.60
CA GLU A 36 2.61 17.32 6.00
C GLU A 36 3.59 16.36 6.65
N GLU A 37 3.46 16.13 7.97
CA GLU A 37 4.30 15.23 8.74
C GLU A 37 4.20 13.80 8.25
N TYR A 38 2.98 13.34 7.96
CA TYR A 38 2.73 11.95 7.54
C TYR A 38 2.78 11.75 6.02
N GLY A 39 2.99 12.83 5.24
CA GLY A 39 2.90 12.76 3.77
C GLY A 39 1.52 12.35 3.29
N ASP A 40 0.49 12.82 4.00
CA ASP A 40 -0.90 12.36 3.96
C ASP A 40 -1.66 12.82 2.70
N TRP A 41 -1.31 12.23 1.57
CA TRP A 41 -2.07 12.32 0.31
C TRP A 41 -3.15 11.24 0.30
N GLN A 42 -4.26 11.48 1.00
CA GLN A 42 -5.35 10.50 1.05
C GLN A 42 -5.94 10.28 -0.35
N THR A 43 -5.98 9.02 -0.75
CA THR A 43 -6.67 8.61 -1.99
C THR A 43 -8.17 8.78 -1.80
N ASN A 44 -8.86 9.39 -2.77
CA ASN A 44 -10.31 9.43 -2.73
C ASN A 44 -10.92 8.05 -3.01
N GLN A 45 -12.16 7.82 -2.55
CA GLN A 45 -12.82 6.52 -2.68
C GLN A 45 -13.03 6.10 -4.14
N ASP A 46 -13.33 7.05 -5.04
CA ASP A 46 -13.60 6.77 -6.46
C ASP A 46 -12.35 6.27 -7.18
N LEU A 47 -11.18 6.87 -6.90
CA LEU A 47 -9.91 6.40 -7.45
C LEU A 47 -9.55 5.01 -6.91
N ALA A 48 -9.73 4.78 -5.61
CA ALA A 48 -9.48 3.47 -5.01
C ALA A 48 -10.36 2.38 -5.64
N LEU A 49 -11.66 2.66 -5.83
CA LEU A 49 -12.60 1.77 -6.54
C LEU A 49 -12.17 1.53 -7.99
N SER A 50 -11.81 2.58 -8.71
CA SER A 50 -11.37 2.47 -10.10
C SER A 50 -10.12 1.60 -10.24
N ILE A 51 -9.16 1.71 -9.31
CA ILE A 51 -7.98 0.85 -9.25
C ILE A 51 -8.37 -0.61 -8.98
N CYS A 52 -9.21 -0.87 -7.99
CA CYS A 52 -9.68 -2.23 -7.71
C CYS A 52 -10.42 -2.83 -8.90
N HIS A 53 -11.26 -2.07 -9.59
CA HIS A 53 -11.94 -2.52 -10.81
C HIS A 53 -10.97 -2.83 -11.96
N LEU A 54 -9.93 -1.97 -12.16
CA LEU A 54 -8.87 -2.25 -13.14
C LEU A 54 -8.20 -3.59 -12.85
N LEU A 55 -7.81 -3.83 -11.61
CA LEU A 55 -7.17 -5.09 -11.19
C LEU A 55 -8.11 -6.28 -11.35
N LYS A 56 -9.38 -6.15 -10.96
CA LYS A 56 -10.40 -7.21 -11.17
C LYS A 56 -10.60 -7.53 -12.66
N LYS A 57 -10.60 -6.52 -13.53
CA LYS A 57 -10.68 -6.69 -15.00
C LYS A 57 -9.48 -7.44 -15.57
N GLN A 58 -8.28 -7.27 -14.97
CA GLN A 58 -7.07 -8.01 -15.32
C GLN A 58 -7.06 -9.46 -14.80
N GLY A 59 -8.12 -9.90 -14.13
CA GLY A 59 -8.26 -11.26 -13.63
C GLY A 59 -7.73 -11.48 -12.21
N ILE A 60 -7.30 -10.41 -11.52
CA ILE A 60 -6.80 -10.52 -10.14
C ILE A 60 -7.95 -10.83 -9.20
N ARG A 61 -7.77 -11.86 -8.35
CA ARG A 61 -8.77 -12.38 -7.41
C ARG A 61 -8.11 -12.68 -6.06
N PRO A 62 -7.75 -11.64 -5.29
CA PRO A 62 -6.96 -11.82 -4.08
C PRO A 62 -7.75 -12.53 -2.98
N GLN A 63 -7.07 -13.44 -2.29
CA GLN A 63 -7.54 -14.03 -1.04
C GLN A 63 -6.96 -13.29 0.17
N VAL A 64 -5.78 -12.69 0.02
CA VAL A 64 -5.14 -11.87 1.05
C VAL A 64 -4.88 -10.47 0.51
N ILE A 65 -5.26 -9.46 1.27
CA ILE A 65 -4.96 -8.05 0.97
C ILE A 65 -4.08 -7.46 2.07
N ILE A 66 -3.05 -6.72 1.66
CA ILE A 66 -2.17 -5.98 2.56
C ILE A 66 -2.15 -4.52 2.13
N GLU A 67 -2.54 -3.62 3.02
CA GLU A 67 -2.37 -2.19 2.85
C GLU A 67 -1.35 -1.70 3.88
N PRO A 68 -0.08 -1.46 3.48
CA PRO A 68 1.04 -1.26 4.41
C PRO A 68 1.02 0.09 5.14
N THR A 69 0.24 1.05 4.63
CA THR A 69 0.01 2.38 5.22
C THR A 69 -1.42 2.79 4.88
N CYS A 70 -2.38 2.23 5.63
CA CYS A 70 -3.77 2.24 5.15
C CYS A 70 -4.50 3.58 5.33
N GLY A 71 -3.96 4.51 6.13
CA GLY A 71 -4.62 5.79 6.34
C GLY A 71 -6.09 5.62 6.76
N LYS A 72 -6.99 6.26 6.04
CA LYS A 72 -8.45 6.12 6.23
C LYS A 72 -9.03 4.83 5.63
N GLY A 73 -8.19 3.99 4.98
CA GLY A 73 -8.56 2.67 4.48
C GLY A 73 -9.45 2.66 3.24
N HIS A 74 -9.37 3.68 2.39
CA HIS A 74 -10.18 3.74 1.17
C HIS A 74 -9.90 2.57 0.23
N PHE A 75 -8.67 2.04 0.19
CA PHE A 75 -8.36 0.83 -0.58
C PHE A 75 -8.94 -0.43 0.05
N ILE A 76 -8.95 -0.55 1.39
CA ILE A 76 -9.61 -1.66 2.09
C ILE A 76 -11.10 -1.66 1.77
N LEU A 77 -11.76 -0.50 1.88
CA LEU A 77 -13.19 -0.36 1.57
C LEU A 77 -13.49 -0.64 0.08
N ALA A 78 -12.66 -0.13 -0.82
CA ALA A 78 -12.79 -0.41 -2.26
C ALA A 78 -12.59 -1.90 -2.58
N ALA A 79 -11.64 -2.55 -1.91
CA ALA A 79 -11.40 -3.97 -2.08
C ALA A 79 -12.58 -4.82 -1.60
N LEU A 80 -13.16 -4.51 -0.42
CA LEU A 80 -14.35 -5.18 0.10
C LEU A 80 -15.56 -5.04 -0.83
N GLN A 81 -15.68 -3.92 -1.55
CA GLN A 81 -16.74 -3.68 -2.53
C GLN A 81 -16.49 -4.37 -3.88
N THR A 82 -15.24 -4.70 -4.19
CA THR A 82 -14.85 -5.14 -5.54
C THR A 82 -14.59 -6.64 -5.61
N PHE A 83 -13.88 -7.21 -4.64
CA PHE A 83 -13.41 -8.60 -4.70
C PHE A 83 -14.27 -9.50 -3.82
N ASP A 84 -14.65 -10.67 -4.35
CA ASP A 84 -15.58 -11.59 -3.72
C ASP A 84 -14.88 -12.69 -2.88
N ASN A 85 -13.55 -12.87 -3.06
CA ASN A 85 -12.82 -14.02 -2.52
C ASN A 85 -11.84 -13.65 -1.39
N ILE A 86 -11.97 -12.47 -0.81
CA ILE A 86 -11.06 -12.02 0.24
C ILE A 86 -11.29 -12.83 1.52
N GLU A 87 -10.26 -13.51 1.99
CA GLU A 87 -10.27 -14.24 3.26
C GLU A 87 -9.69 -13.40 4.39
N GLU A 88 -8.58 -12.69 4.12
CA GLU A 88 -7.85 -11.91 5.12
C GLU A 88 -7.47 -10.53 4.59
N ILE A 89 -7.53 -9.52 5.45
CA ILE A 89 -7.08 -8.16 5.18
C ILE A 89 -6.17 -7.71 6.31
N TYR A 90 -5.02 -7.15 5.96
CA TYR A 90 -4.08 -6.53 6.89
C TYR A 90 -3.92 -5.05 6.53
N GLY A 91 -4.39 -4.17 7.40
CA GLY A 91 -4.19 -2.71 7.32
C GLY A 91 -3.23 -2.26 8.42
N ILE A 92 -2.11 -1.63 8.05
CA ILE A 92 -1.13 -1.09 8.99
C ILE A 92 -1.21 0.43 8.94
N GLU A 93 -1.34 1.08 10.09
CA GLU A 93 -1.42 2.53 10.19
C GLU A 93 -0.80 3.01 11.50
N ILE A 94 -0.02 4.09 11.43
CA ILE A 94 0.63 4.69 12.58
C ILE A 94 -0.29 5.66 13.32
N TYR A 95 -1.24 6.28 12.60
CA TYR A 95 -2.14 7.28 13.16
C TYR A 95 -3.47 6.65 13.62
N LYS A 96 -3.58 6.45 14.93
CA LYS A 96 -4.71 5.75 15.55
C LYS A 96 -6.10 6.27 15.17
N PRO A 97 -6.36 7.61 15.09
CA PRO A 97 -7.68 8.11 14.71
C PRO A 97 -8.16 7.64 13.34
N TYR A 98 -7.26 7.42 12.36
CA TYR A 98 -7.63 6.86 11.06
C TYR A 98 -8.17 5.45 11.19
N LEU A 99 -7.50 4.59 11.98
CA LEU A 99 -8.00 3.23 12.23
C LEU A 99 -9.34 3.21 12.93
N GLN A 100 -9.60 4.17 13.82
CA GLN A 100 -10.88 4.27 14.51
C GLN A 100 -12.01 4.61 13.54
N THR A 101 -11.80 5.58 12.64
CA THR A 101 -12.75 5.92 11.58
C THR A 101 -12.97 4.71 10.66
N LEU A 102 -11.89 4.08 10.21
CA LEU A 102 -11.96 2.91 9.32
C LEU A 102 -12.75 1.75 9.93
N LYS A 103 -12.62 1.50 11.25
CA LYS A 103 -13.42 0.49 11.95
C LYS A 103 -14.92 0.76 11.82
N LEU A 104 -15.33 2.02 11.94
CA LEU A 104 -16.74 2.43 11.78
C LEU A 104 -17.20 2.28 10.33
N ASP A 105 -16.38 2.68 9.37
CA ASP A 105 -16.72 2.58 7.94
C ASP A 105 -16.86 1.13 7.49
N ILE A 106 -15.99 0.23 7.96
CA ILE A 106 -16.11 -1.21 7.70
C ILE A 106 -17.37 -1.80 8.36
N LEU A 107 -17.67 -1.40 9.59
CA LEU A 107 -18.91 -1.81 10.25
C LEU A 107 -20.13 -1.36 9.46
N GLN A 108 -20.16 -0.09 9.02
CA GLN A 108 -21.23 0.45 8.19
C GLN A 108 -21.36 -0.32 6.88
N HIS A 109 -20.25 -0.60 6.20
CA HIS A 109 -20.25 -1.41 4.98
C HIS A 109 -20.98 -2.75 5.16
N TYR A 110 -20.70 -3.48 6.23
CA TYR A 110 -21.35 -4.77 6.47
C TYR A 110 -22.79 -4.66 7.01
N LEU A 111 -23.15 -3.55 7.63
CA LEU A 111 -24.56 -3.27 7.98
C LEU A 111 -25.38 -2.97 6.73
N ASP A 112 -24.81 -2.25 5.76
CA ASP A 112 -25.47 -1.94 4.49
C ASP A 112 -25.51 -3.15 3.53
N HIS A 113 -24.55 -4.08 3.69
CA HIS A 113 -24.43 -5.28 2.87
C HIS A 113 -24.40 -6.56 3.72
N PRO A 114 -25.50 -6.90 4.41
CA PRO A 114 -25.53 -8.01 5.38
C PRO A 114 -25.26 -9.40 4.77
N GLN A 115 -25.44 -9.54 3.45
CA GLN A 115 -25.17 -10.78 2.71
C GLN A 115 -23.74 -10.87 2.17
N ALA A 116 -22.91 -9.80 2.31
CA ALA A 116 -21.53 -9.84 1.86
C ALA A 116 -20.72 -10.89 2.65
N SER A 117 -19.88 -11.62 1.92
CA SER A 117 -18.92 -12.54 2.56
C SER A 117 -17.98 -11.76 3.48
N LYS A 118 -17.76 -12.28 4.68
CA LYS A 118 -16.93 -11.61 5.68
C LYS A 118 -15.49 -12.11 5.64
N SER A 119 -14.58 -11.18 5.40
CA SER A 119 -13.15 -11.40 5.55
C SER A 119 -12.73 -11.27 7.01
N THR A 120 -11.63 -11.89 7.41
CA THR A 120 -10.97 -11.58 8.69
C THR A 120 -10.11 -10.34 8.50
N ILE A 121 -10.38 -9.27 9.25
CA ILE A 121 -9.75 -7.97 9.08
C ILE A 121 -8.88 -7.64 10.29
N HIS A 122 -7.60 -7.43 10.05
CA HIS A 122 -6.58 -7.06 11.02
C HIS A 122 -6.17 -5.61 10.79
N LEU A 123 -6.65 -4.71 11.62
CA LEU A 123 -6.26 -3.29 11.62
C LEU A 123 -5.21 -3.09 12.71
N LEU A 124 -3.98 -2.81 12.30
CA LEU A 124 -2.80 -2.82 13.16
C LEU A 124 -2.29 -1.40 13.37
N HIS A 125 -2.43 -0.89 14.61
CA HIS A 125 -1.83 0.37 15.01
C HIS A 125 -0.33 0.18 15.22
N ARG A 126 0.45 0.32 14.14
CA ARG A 126 1.90 0.08 14.12
C ARG A 126 2.58 1.02 13.14
N ASN A 127 3.84 1.33 13.42
CA ASN A 127 4.72 1.93 12.43
C ASN A 127 5.18 0.84 11.45
N PHE A 128 5.05 1.08 10.15
CA PHE A 128 5.49 0.15 9.10
C PHE A 128 6.96 -0.27 9.27
N PHE A 129 7.83 0.66 9.66
CA PHE A 129 9.27 0.43 9.79
C PHE A 129 9.65 -0.52 10.94
N ASP A 130 8.81 -0.62 11.96
CA ASP A 130 9.00 -1.47 13.13
C ASP A 130 8.16 -2.75 13.05
N PHE A 131 7.32 -2.89 12.00
CA PHE A 131 6.43 -4.03 11.88
C PHE A 131 7.13 -5.24 11.29
N ASP A 132 7.11 -6.36 12.02
CA ASP A 132 7.58 -7.64 11.51
C ASP A 132 6.45 -8.35 10.75
N PHE A 133 6.64 -8.53 9.46
CA PHE A 133 5.70 -9.23 8.58
C PHE A 133 5.82 -10.76 8.64
N GLN A 134 6.87 -11.32 9.27
CA GLN A 134 7.09 -12.77 9.29
C GLN A 134 5.94 -13.55 9.94
N PRO A 135 5.34 -13.09 11.07
CA PRO A 135 4.22 -13.79 11.68
C PRO A 135 2.99 -13.94 10.77
N ILE A 136 2.73 -12.96 9.89
CA ILE A 136 1.58 -13.01 8.98
C ILE A 136 1.92 -13.72 7.66
N LYS A 137 3.19 -13.91 7.35
CA LYS A 137 3.62 -14.59 6.11
C LYS A 137 3.13 -16.03 6.03
N THR A 138 2.93 -16.68 7.16
CA THR A 138 2.40 -18.06 7.22
C THR A 138 0.99 -18.18 6.66
N SER A 139 0.18 -17.11 6.75
CA SER A 139 -1.18 -17.06 6.18
C SER A 139 -1.21 -16.91 4.67
N PHE A 140 -0.07 -16.59 4.04
CA PHE A 140 0.04 -16.34 2.60
C PHE A 140 0.16 -17.61 1.76
N LYS A 141 0.60 -18.70 2.38
CA LYS A 141 0.97 -19.93 1.66
C LYS A 141 -0.16 -20.45 0.78
N GLY A 142 0.09 -20.48 -0.54
CA GLY A 142 -0.84 -21.00 -1.53
C GLY A 142 -2.05 -20.10 -1.79
N LYS A 143 -2.04 -18.84 -1.35
CA LYS A 143 -3.08 -17.85 -1.59
C LYS A 143 -2.63 -16.80 -2.59
N ASP A 144 -3.60 -16.23 -3.31
CA ASP A 144 -3.39 -15.06 -4.15
C ASP A 144 -3.34 -13.80 -3.27
N ILE A 145 -2.22 -13.07 -3.33
CA ILE A 145 -1.95 -11.90 -2.49
C ILE A 145 -2.00 -10.64 -3.32
N LEU A 146 -2.64 -9.60 -2.80
CA LEU A 146 -2.58 -8.25 -3.32
C LEU A 146 -2.07 -7.29 -2.25
N VAL A 147 -0.90 -6.69 -2.48
CA VAL A 147 -0.49 -5.47 -1.77
C VAL A 147 -1.04 -4.28 -2.55
N ILE A 148 -1.80 -3.43 -1.89
CA ILE A 148 -2.43 -2.26 -2.52
C ILE A 148 -2.33 -1.05 -1.57
N GLY A 149 -2.18 0.15 -2.11
CA GLY A 149 -2.17 1.35 -1.27
C GLY A 149 -1.54 2.57 -1.92
N ASN A 150 -1.50 3.64 -1.13
CA ASN A 150 -0.82 4.89 -1.45
C ASN A 150 0.16 5.24 -0.32
N PRO A 151 1.42 4.75 -0.36
CA PRO A 151 2.38 5.06 0.67
C PRO A 151 2.77 6.54 0.66
N PRO A 152 3.25 7.12 1.79
CA PRO A 152 3.54 8.55 1.89
C PRO A 152 4.65 9.00 0.94
N TRP A 153 4.41 10.10 0.19
CA TRP A 153 5.34 10.64 -0.83
C TRP A 153 6.32 11.67 -0.25
N VAL A 154 7.03 11.30 0.76
CA VAL A 154 8.02 12.16 1.44
C VAL A 154 9.39 11.52 1.45
N THR A 155 10.43 12.34 1.56
CA THR A 155 11.79 11.85 1.74
C THR A 155 12.12 11.73 3.23
N ASN A 156 13.07 10.84 3.56
CA ASN A 156 13.53 10.68 4.94
C ASN A 156 14.16 11.96 5.53
N SER A 157 14.81 12.80 4.70
CA SER A 157 15.36 14.10 5.16
C SER A 157 14.25 15.07 5.54
N LYS A 158 13.18 15.15 4.74
CA LYS A 158 12.04 16.03 5.04
C LYS A 158 11.36 15.65 6.35
N LEU A 159 11.16 14.35 6.61
CA LEU A 159 10.64 13.88 7.90
C LEU A 159 11.60 14.20 9.06
N GLY A 160 12.92 14.14 8.82
CA GLY A 160 13.92 14.52 9.82
C GLY A 160 13.93 16.02 10.17
N GLU A 161 13.67 16.88 9.20
CA GLU A 161 13.59 18.35 9.39
C GLU A 161 12.41 18.74 10.28
N ILE A 162 11.27 18.07 10.15
CA ILE A 162 10.07 18.30 10.99
C ILE A 162 10.10 17.55 12.33
N GLN A 163 11.25 16.93 12.68
CA GLN A 163 11.44 16.16 13.92
C GLN A 163 10.36 15.07 14.13
N SER A 164 9.87 14.51 13.05
CA SER A 164 8.82 13.48 13.09
C SER A 164 9.32 12.23 13.83
N ASN A 165 8.51 11.72 14.76
CA ASN A 165 8.72 10.43 15.39
C ASN A 165 8.49 9.24 14.42
N ASN A 166 8.07 9.54 13.19
CA ASN A 166 7.82 8.60 12.09
C ASN A 166 9.06 8.15 11.34
N LEU A 167 10.22 8.62 11.71
CA LEU A 167 11.46 8.10 11.15
C LEU A 167 11.74 6.71 11.68
N PRO A 168 12.23 5.78 10.84
CA PRO A 168 12.79 4.54 11.33
C PRO A 168 13.86 4.85 12.39
N PRO A 169 13.93 4.08 13.49
CA PRO A 169 14.96 4.29 14.51
C PRO A 169 16.34 4.34 13.86
N LYS A 170 17.14 5.36 14.18
CA LYS A 170 18.50 5.56 13.61
C LYS A 170 19.41 4.32 13.77
N SER A 171 19.12 3.47 14.75
CA SER A 171 19.80 2.19 14.97
C SER A 171 19.45 1.14 13.90
N ASN A 172 18.24 1.14 13.35
CA ASN A 172 17.84 0.23 12.27
C ASN A 172 18.34 0.69 10.91
N PHE A 173 18.53 2.00 10.68
CA PHE A 173 19.16 2.52 9.47
C PHE A 173 20.63 2.06 9.35
N LYS A 174 21.39 1.98 10.44
CA LYS A 174 22.78 1.47 10.41
C LYS A 174 22.88 -0.03 10.18
N LYS A 175 21.87 -0.81 10.55
CA LYS A 175 21.78 -2.25 10.23
C LYS A 175 21.32 -2.50 8.78
N ALA A 176 20.68 -1.53 8.17
CA ALA A 176 20.31 -1.53 6.76
C ALA A 176 21.49 -1.13 5.85
N LYS A 177 22.67 -1.75 6.03
CA LYS A 177 23.76 -1.69 5.03
C LYS A 177 23.31 -2.11 3.62
N GLY A 178 22.12 -2.74 3.51
CA GLY A 178 21.45 -3.00 2.25
C GLY A 178 20.62 -1.86 1.71
N LEU A 179 20.15 -0.90 2.52
CA LEU A 179 19.25 0.17 2.08
C LEU A 179 19.98 1.31 1.37
N GLU A 180 21.14 1.73 1.88
CA GLU A 180 22.02 2.67 1.17
C GLU A 180 22.56 2.04 -0.12
N ALA A 181 22.74 0.71 -0.14
CA ALA A 181 23.08 -0.02 -1.35
C ALA A 181 21.89 -0.16 -2.30
N ILE A 182 20.66 -0.32 -1.79
CA ILE A 182 19.42 -0.52 -2.60
C ILE A 182 18.95 0.81 -3.19
N THR A 183 19.01 1.92 -2.45
CA THR A 183 18.58 3.23 -2.94
C THR A 183 19.73 4.09 -3.44
N GLY A 184 20.98 3.72 -3.15
CA GLY A 184 22.19 4.44 -3.55
C GLY A 184 22.28 5.88 -3.03
N LYS A 185 21.41 6.28 -2.09
CA LYS A 185 21.24 7.67 -1.66
C LYS A 185 21.02 7.72 -0.15
N GLY A 186 21.74 8.59 0.53
CA GLY A 186 21.51 8.94 1.94
C GLY A 186 20.14 9.62 2.17
N ASN A 187 19.49 10.07 1.10
CA ASN A 187 18.16 10.65 1.10
C ASN A 187 17.26 9.88 0.11
N PHE A 188 16.37 9.02 0.61
CA PHE A 188 15.50 8.19 -0.20
C PHE A 188 14.02 8.55 0.04
N ASP A 189 13.16 8.17 -0.89
CA ASP A 189 11.73 8.30 -0.79
C ASP A 189 11.14 7.18 0.08
N ILE A 190 10.29 7.53 1.03
CA ILE A 190 9.64 6.55 1.93
C ILE A 190 8.80 5.55 1.14
N ALA A 191 8.10 6.01 0.11
CA ALA A 191 7.30 5.14 -0.74
C ALA A 191 8.17 4.14 -1.53
N GLU A 192 9.38 4.54 -1.97
CA GLU A 192 10.37 3.65 -2.59
C GLU A 192 10.78 2.52 -1.63
N TYR A 193 11.09 2.89 -0.39
CA TYR A 193 11.44 1.91 0.63
C TYR A 193 10.31 0.91 0.90
N ILE A 194 9.09 1.41 1.13
CA ILE A 194 7.91 0.56 1.37
C ILE A 194 7.68 -0.39 0.20
N CYS A 195 7.75 0.11 -1.04
CA CYS A 195 7.60 -0.71 -2.23
C CYS A 195 8.63 -1.84 -2.29
N ILE A 196 9.91 -1.55 -2.07
CA ILE A 196 11.00 -2.55 -2.07
C ILE A 196 10.80 -3.59 -0.95
N GLN A 197 10.37 -3.17 0.26
CA GLN A 197 10.10 -4.11 1.34
C GLN A 197 8.94 -5.05 1.00
N MET A 198 7.89 -4.54 0.35
CA MET A 198 6.78 -5.37 -0.10
C MET A 198 7.19 -6.34 -1.21
N ILE A 199 8.01 -5.92 -2.17
CA ILE A 199 8.57 -6.81 -3.19
C ILE A 199 9.35 -7.97 -2.53
N LYS A 200 10.18 -7.68 -1.53
CA LYS A 200 10.95 -8.69 -0.79
C LYS A 200 10.05 -9.63 0.02
N LEU A 201 9.01 -9.10 0.66
CA LEU A 201 8.04 -9.89 1.40
C LEU A 201 7.33 -10.91 0.50
N LEU A 202 6.96 -10.47 -0.71
CA LEU A 202 6.20 -11.25 -1.69
C LEU A 202 7.07 -12.20 -2.53
N SER A 203 8.38 -12.21 -2.31
CA SER A 203 9.28 -13.10 -3.05
C SER A 203 8.91 -14.57 -2.82
N GLY A 204 8.70 -15.29 -3.92
CA GLY A 204 8.29 -16.70 -3.91
C GLY A 204 6.79 -16.94 -3.69
N GLU A 205 5.98 -15.88 -3.59
CA GLU A 205 4.53 -15.97 -3.44
C GLU A 205 3.80 -15.68 -4.77
N GLN A 206 2.58 -16.18 -4.90
CA GLN A 206 1.66 -15.80 -5.98
C GLN A 206 1.03 -14.46 -5.61
N ALA A 207 1.58 -13.37 -6.13
CA ALA A 207 1.25 -12.06 -5.63
C ALA A 207 1.25 -10.96 -6.69
N HIS A 208 0.50 -9.91 -6.38
CA HIS A 208 0.46 -8.64 -7.07
C HIS A 208 0.76 -7.51 -6.10
N LEU A 209 1.40 -6.47 -6.61
CA LEU A 209 1.62 -5.23 -5.87
C LEU A 209 1.10 -4.06 -6.72
N ALA A 210 0.19 -3.27 -6.17
CA ALA A 210 -0.46 -2.14 -6.83
C ALA A 210 -0.36 -0.90 -5.94
N LEU A 211 0.66 -0.07 -6.15
CA LEU A 211 0.93 1.10 -5.32
C LEU A 211 0.90 2.39 -6.15
N LEU A 212 0.29 3.43 -5.58
CA LEU A 212 0.37 4.80 -6.11
C LEU A 212 1.71 5.41 -5.72
N LEU A 213 2.54 5.75 -6.70
CA LEU A 213 3.91 6.21 -6.49
C LEU A 213 4.23 7.39 -7.41
N LYS A 214 5.19 8.22 -7.00
CA LYS A 214 5.79 9.21 -7.90
C LYS A 214 6.49 8.50 -9.08
N ASN A 215 6.39 9.08 -10.29
CA ASN A 215 7.01 8.50 -11.48
C ASN A 215 8.54 8.33 -11.32
N SER A 216 9.19 9.22 -10.56
CA SER A 216 10.61 9.09 -10.24
C SER A 216 10.93 7.84 -9.42
N VAL A 217 10.05 7.48 -8.48
CA VAL A 217 10.18 6.25 -7.68
C VAL A 217 10.01 5.02 -8.55
N ILE A 218 8.99 5.01 -9.41
CA ILE A 218 8.77 3.89 -10.35
C ILE A 218 10.00 3.70 -11.24
N LYS A 219 10.52 4.79 -11.80
CA LYS A 219 11.74 4.76 -12.62
C LYS A 219 12.94 4.17 -11.85
N ASN A 220 13.13 4.52 -10.59
CA ASN A 220 14.19 3.96 -9.75
C ASN A 220 14.04 2.44 -9.56
N ILE A 221 12.81 1.96 -9.32
CA ILE A 221 12.53 0.52 -9.16
C ILE A 221 12.85 -0.24 -10.46
N VAL A 222 12.42 0.28 -11.61
CA VAL A 222 12.71 -0.33 -12.92
C VAL A 222 14.21 -0.29 -13.22
N ALA A 223 14.89 0.81 -12.92
CA ALA A 223 16.33 0.92 -13.11
C ALA A 223 17.12 -0.02 -12.19
N GLY A 224 16.66 -0.19 -10.95
CA GLY A 224 17.26 -1.12 -9.97
C GLY A 224 17.13 -2.58 -10.37
N GLN A 225 16.19 -2.94 -11.24
CA GLN A 225 15.90 -4.33 -11.59
C GLN A 225 17.10 -5.07 -12.18
N ASN A 226 17.96 -4.38 -12.92
CA ASN A 226 19.17 -4.98 -13.49
C ASN A 226 20.18 -5.46 -12.43
N GLN A 227 20.27 -4.74 -11.32
CA GLN A 227 21.18 -5.04 -10.21
C GLN A 227 20.53 -5.94 -9.16
N GLU A 228 19.31 -5.62 -8.75
CA GLU A 228 18.61 -6.27 -7.65
C GLU A 228 17.94 -7.58 -8.06
N GLN A 229 17.62 -7.73 -9.35
CA GLN A 229 16.96 -8.92 -9.93
C GLN A 229 15.75 -9.37 -9.12
N PHE A 230 14.90 -8.41 -8.72
CA PHE A 230 13.67 -8.73 -8.01
C PHE A 230 12.83 -9.75 -8.78
N PRO A 231 12.17 -10.70 -8.09
CA PRO A 231 11.35 -11.71 -8.70
C PRO A 231 10.02 -11.11 -9.21
N ILE A 232 10.11 -10.30 -10.26
CA ILE A 232 9.00 -9.61 -10.89
C ILE A 232 8.83 -10.13 -12.30
N ARG A 233 7.68 -10.70 -12.62
CA ARG A 233 7.36 -11.21 -13.95
C ARG A 233 6.89 -10.15 -14.91
N ARG A 234 6.17 -9.12 -14.41
CA ARG A 234 5.64 -8.02 -15.22
C ARG A 234 5.62 -6.72 -14.41
N ILE A 235 5.99 -5.64 -15.08
CA ILE A 235 5.95 -4.27 -14.55
C ILE A 235 5.06 -3.43 -15.44
N GLU A 236 4.02 -2.86 -14.88
CA GLU A 236 3.09 -1.96 -15.55
C GLU A 236 2.96 -0.66 -14.75
N GLN A 237 2.96 0.44 -15.47
CA GLN A 237 2.73 1.77 -14.94
C GLN A 237 1.46 2.32 -15.58
N TYR A 238 0.52 2.81 -14.78
CA TYR A 238 -0.69 3.47 -15.25
C TYR A 238 -0.64 4.94 -14.85
N ASN A 239 -0.47 5.83 -15.83
CA ASN A 239 -0.38 7.26 -15.60
C ASN A 239 -1.72 7.82 -15.14
N ILE A 240 -1.71 8.55 -14.01
CA ILE A 240 -2.88 9.24 -13.44
C ILE A 240 -2.69 10.77 -13.51
N ASP A 241 -3.78 11.50 -13.49
CA ASP A 241 -3.75 12.96 -13.29
C ASP A 241 -3.61 13.27 -11.79
N ALA A 242 -2.37 13.32 -11.30
CA ALA A 242 -2.08 13.55 -9.87
C ALA A 242 -2.59 14.91 -9.37
N LYS A 243 -2.71 15.91 -10.25
CA LYS A 243 -3.28 17.22 -9.90
C LYS A 243 -4.78 17.10 -9.63
N ARG A 244 -5.50 16.36 -10.48
CA ARG A 244 -6.94 16.10 -10.30
C ARG A 244 -7.21 15.25 -9.08
N GLU A 245 -6.47 14.15 -8.90
CA GLU A 245 -6.74 13.15 -7.88
C GLU A 245 -6.29 13.59 -6.47
N PHE A 246 -5.17 14.31 -6.37
CA PHE A 246 -4.54 14.66 -5.10
C PHE A 246 -4.28 16.15 -4.91
N GLY A 247 -4.47 17.00 -5.93
CA GLY A 247 -3.99 18.38 -5.92
C GLY A 247 -2.44 18.48 -5.96
N ALA A 248 -1.75 17.36 -6.25
CA ALA A 248 -0.30 17.29 -6.24
C ALA A 248 0.31 17.87 -7.52
N THR A 249 1.45 18.55 -7.39
CA THR A 249 2.22 19.10 -8.53
C THR A 249 3.22 18.11 -9.12
N VAL A 250 3.41 16.95 -8.46
CA VAL A 250 4.33 15.90 -8.91
C VAL A 250 3.61 14.89 -9.78
N ALA A 251 4.26 14.39 -10.82
CA ALA A 251 3.73 13.31 -11.64
C ALA A 251 3.75 11.99 -10.85
N ALA A 252 2.61 11.32 -10.83
CA ALA A 252 2.44 10.05 -10.14
C ALA A 252 1.64 9.07 -11.00
N SER A 253 1.78 7.79 -10.70
CA SER A 253 1.13 6.70 -11.41
C SER A 253 0.82 5.55 -10.47
N LEU A 254 -0.07 4.66 -10.88
CA LEU A 254 -0.21 3.36 -10.28
C LEU A 254 0.90 2.46 -10.84
N LEU A 255 1.78 1.96 -9.98
CA LEU A 255 2.69 0.86 -10.29
C LEU A 255 1.96 -0.46 -10.02
N HIS A 256 1.87 -1.32 -11.02
CA HIS A 256 1.36 -2.67 -10.87
C HIS A 256 2.47 -3.68 -11.20
N LEU A 257 2.84 -4.48 -10.21
CA LEU A 257 3.80 -5.58 -10.35
C LEU A 257 3.08 -6.91 -10.26
N THR A 258 3.41 -7.83 -11.18
CA THR A 258 3.07 -9.25 -11.02
C THR A 258 4.34 -9.98 -10.59
N MET A 259 4.29 -10.62 -9.42
CA MET A 259 5.43 -11.36 -8.89
C MET A 259 5.67 -12.64 -9.67
N GLY A 260 6.92 -13.12 -9.71
CA GLY A 260 7.33 -14.34 -10.38
C GLY A 260 8.79 -14.31 -10.86
N ASP A 261 9.34 -15.47 -11.23
CA ASP A 261 10.79 -15.69 -11.36
C ASP A 261 11.47 -15.10 -12.62
N ASN A 262 10.74 -14.48 -13.54
CA ASN A 262 11.27 -14.13 -14.86
C ASN A 262 12.01 -12.78 -14.94
N GLY A 263 12.13 -12.04 -13.83
CA GLY A 263 12.93 -10.82 -13.72
C GLY A 263 12.66 -9.80 -14.83
N ALA A 264 11.43 -9.25 -14.90
CA ALA A 264 11.07 -8.26 -15.92
C ALA A 264 12.02 -7.07 -15.91
N GLN A 265 12.60 -6.75 -17.06
CA GLN A 265 13.56 -5.65 -17.23
C GLN A 265 12.92 -4.37 -17.81
N ARG A 266 11.67 -4.45 -18.24
CA ARG A 266 10.95 -3.36 -18.90
C ARG A 266 9.62 -3.10 -18.23
N CYS A 267 9.23 -1.83 -18.22
CA CYS A 267 7.95 -1.34 -17.72
C CYS A 267 7.07 -0.93 -18.89
N GLN A 268 5.87 -1.49 -18.97
CA GLN A 268 4.83 -1.05 -19.89
C GLN A 268 4.09 0.14 -19.28
N VAL A 269 4.09 1.26 -19.98
CA VAL A 269 3.34 2.46 -19.58
C VAL A 269 1.99 2.49 -20.26
N ASN A 270 0.94 2.72 -19.49
CA ASN A 270 -0.45 2.81 -19.94
C ASN A 270 -1.10 4.10 -19.45
N ASP A 271 -2.12 4.56 -20.14
CA ASP A 271 -3.05 5.55 -19.61
C ASP A 271 -4.04 4.86 -18.64
N PHE A 272 -4.22 5.42 -17.46
CA PHE A 272 -5.08 4.81 -16.42
C PHE A 272 -6.56 4.82 -16.83
N TYR A 273 -7.03 5.91 -17.45
CA TYR A 273 -8.44 6.14 -17.71
C TYR A 273 -8.95 5.37 -18.95
N THR A 274 -8.08 5.18 -19.94
CA THR A 274 -8.40 4.48 -21.19
C THR A 274 -7.84 3.06 -21.24
N SER A 275 -6.90 2.74 -20.36
CA SER A 275 -6.12 1.49 -20.35
C SER A 275 -5.35 1.26 -21.67
N THR A 276 -5.05 2.33 -22.41
CA THR A 276 -4.31 2.22 -23.67
C THR A 276 -2.80 2.23 -23.41
N PRO A 277 -2.03 1.30 -24.02
CA PRO A 277 -0.58 1.34 -23.98
C PRO A 277 -0.03 2.61 -24.62
N SER A 278 0.98 3.21 -23.99
CA SER A 278 1.67 4.41 -24.47
C SER A 278 3.06 4.06 -25.03
N HIS A 279 3.93 3.59 -24.15
CA HIS A 279 5.31 3.24 -24.50
C HIS A 279 5.87 2.24 -23.48
N GLU A 280 7.09 1.80 -23.69
CA GLU A 280 7.84 1.01 -22.73
C GLU A 280 9.19 1.67 -22.44
N TYR A 281 9.69 1.48 -21.23
CA TYR A 281 11.04 1.87 -20.84
C TYR A 281 11.67 0.80 -19.94
N GLY A 282 12.99 0.84 -19.77
CA GLY A 282 13.73 -0.11 -18.94
C GLY A 282 15.03 -0.57 -19.59
N TRP A 283 15.49 -1.77 -19.25
CA TRP A 283 16.75 -2.30 -19.71
C TRP A 283 16.62 -3.04 -21.04
N VAL A 284 17.46 -2.66 -22.01
CA VAL A 284 17.57 -3.28 -23.34
C VAL A 284 19.05 -3.48 -23.64
N ASN A 285 19.49 -4.73 -23.81
CA ASN A 285 20.89 -5.09 -24.10
C ASN A 285 21.91 -4.41 -23.13
N GLY A 286 21.58 -4.35 -21.84
CA GLY A 286 22.43 -3.76 -20.82
C GLY A 286 22.41 -2.22 -20.76
N CYS A 287 21.59 -1.55 -21.58
CA CYS A 287 21.39 -0.11 -21.55
C CYS A 287 20.00 0.23 -21.02
N PHE A 288 19.92 1.22 -20.11
CA PHE A 288 18.63 1.74 -19.64
C PHE A 288 18.08 2.78 -20.63
N VAL A 289 16.93 2.47 -21.22
CA VAL A 289 16.22 3.30 -22.18
C VAL A 289 14.97 3.84 -21.51
N ALA A 290 14.78 5.16 -21.47
CA ALA A 290 13.67 5.85 -20.79
C ALA A 290 12.97 6.83 -21.73
#